data_16717c7478dd4137191a872183e1f097
#
_entry.id   16717c7478dd4137191a872183e1f097
#
_cell.length_a   1.000
_cell.length_b   1.000
_cell.length_c   1.000
_cell.angle_alpha   90.00
_cell.angle_beta   90.00
_cell.angle_gamma   90.00
#
_symmetry.space_group_name_H-M   'P 1'
#
loop_
_entity.id
_entity.type
_entity.pdbx_description
1 polymer ?
#
loop_
_entity_poly.entity_id
_entity_poly.type
_entity_poly.pdbx_seq_one_letter_code
_entity_poly.pdbx_strand_id
1 'polypeptide(L)'
;MPESALRTAAAELLNYHGSGMSVMEMSHRSALFQEIHESAKAKLRALMEVPDTHEILLLQGGATAQFAAIPMNLIEGGTADYAVTGNFSNKAAKEAEKYGRVH
;
A
#
# COMPACT_ATOMS: atom_id res chain seq x y z
N MET A 1 -3.21 11.80 10.10
CA MET A 1 -2.18 10.91 10.69
C MET A 1 -2.19 11.15 12.19
N PRO A 2 -2.06 10.13 13.06
CA PRO A 2 -2.00 10.33 14.51
C PRO A 2 -0.81 11.20 14.91
N GLU A 3 -1.00 12.07 15.90
CA GLU A 3 0.06 13.00 16.34
C GLU A 3 1.27 12.24 16.91
N SER A 4 1.05 11.14 17.62
CA SER A 4 2.14 10.28 18.11
C SER A 4 3.05 9.78 17.00
N ALA A 5 2.48 9.34 15.87
CA ALA A 5 3.26 8.89 14.71
C ALA A 5 4.09 10.04 14.09
N LEU A 6 3.54 11.26 14.05
CA LEU A 6 4.25 12.43 13.55
C LEU A 6 5.42 12.82 14.48
N ARG A 7 5.22 12.74 15.80
CA ARG A 7 6.28 13.02 16.79
C ARG A 7 7.40 11.98 16.71
N THR A 8 7.07 10.70 16.56
CA THR A 8 8.07 9.64 16.36
C THR A 8 8.86 9.88 15.08
N ALA A 9 8.19 10.13 13.95
CA ALA A 9 8.85 10.43 12.69
C ALA A 9 9.76 11.66 12.76
N ALA A 10 9.34 12.72 13.47
CA ALA A 10 10.15 13.91 13.67
C ALA A 10 11.40 13.63 14.52
N ALA A 11 11.28 12.83 15.57
CA ALA A 11 12.40 12.46 16.43
C ALA A 11 13.44 11.59 15.71
N GLU A 12 13.00 10.76 14.77
CA GLU A 12 13.85 9.84 14.00
C GLU A 12 14.36 10.46 12.68
N LEU A 13 13.93 11.67 12.35
CA LEU A 13 14.19 12.27 11.03
C LEU A 13 15.68 12.46 10.71
N LEU A 14 16.50 12.75 11.71
CA LEU A 14 17.93 12.99 11.52
C LEU A 14 18.78 11.75 11.85
N ASN A 15 18.25 10.86 12.66
CA ASN A 15 19.02 9.72 13.16
C ASN A 15 18.10 8.58 13.60
N TYR A 16 17.73 7.72 12.67
CA TYR A 16 16.92 6.55 12.98
C TYR A 16 17.73 5.54 13.80
N HIS A 17 17.34 5.32 15.05
CA HIS A 17 17.90 4.32 15.99
C HIS A 17 19.45 4.31 16.05
N GLY A 18 20.08 5.47 15.95
CA GLY A 18 21.54 5.57 16.01
C GLY A 18 22.28 5.27 14.72
N SER A 19 21.56 5.09 13.61
CA SER A 19 22.14 4.79 12.29
C SER A 19 22.92 5.96 11.66
N GLY A 20 22.75 7.17 12.20
CA GLY A 20 23.33 8.40 11.63
C GLY A 20 22.59 8.92 10.40
N MET A 21 21.46 8.33 10.01
CA MET A 21 20.70 8.75 8.84
C MET A 21 19.19 8.63 9.07
N SER A 22 18.43 9.36 8.24
CA SER A 22 16.98 9.24 8.15
C SER A 22 16.58 7.94 7.43
N VAL A 23 15.37 7.44 7.73
CA VAL A 23 14.76 6.38 6.93
C VAL A 23 14.63 6.78 5.45
N MET A 24 14.41 8.07 5.16
CA MET A 24 14.33 8.58 3.78
C MET A 24 15.62 8.47 2.98
N GLU A 25 16.77 8.36 3.66
CA GLU A 25 18.09 8.26 3.03
C GLU A 25 18.56 6.81 2.86
N MET A 26 17.86 5.86 3.50
CA MET A 26 18.25 4.45 3.48
C MET A 26 18.02 3.82 2.12
N SER A 27 18.99 3.02 1.67
CA SER A 27 18.75 2.13 0.55
C SER A 27 17.69 1.09 0.88
N HIS A 28 16.72 0.88 0.00
CA HIS A 28 15.71 -0.17 0.16
C HIS A 28 16.31 -1.59 0.24
N ARG A 29 17.58 -1.76 -0.09
CA ARG A 29 18.33 -3.02 0.00
C ARG A 29 19.16 -3.15 1.28
N SER A 30 19.21 -2.11 2.13
CA SER A 30 19.95 -2.17 3.40
C SER A 30 19.22 -3.07 4.41
N ALA A 31 19.97 -3.74 5.26
CA ALA A 31 19.40 -4.59 6.31
C ALA A 31 18.46 -3.81 7.21
N LEU A 32 18.85 -2.58 7.59
CA LEU A 32 18.05 -1.71 8.46
C LEU A 32 16.70 -1.33 7.82
N PHE A 33 16.69 -1.05 6.52
CA PHE A 33 15.42 -0.79 5.82
C PHE A 33 14.56 -2.05 5.72
N GLN A 34 15.17 -3.22 5.47
CA GLN A 34 14.44 -4.48 5.44
C GLN A 34 13.79 -4.80 6.79
N GLU A 35 14.45 -4.51 7.91
CA GLU A 35 13.85 -4.67 9.25
C GLU A 35 12.59 -3.79 9.41
N ILE A 36 12.65 -2.53 8.97
CA ILE A 36 11.50 -1.61 8.99
C ILE A 36 10.37 -2.16 8.13
N HIS A 37 10.69 -2.57 6.92
CA HIS A 37 9.74 -3.09 5.94
C HIS A 37 9.02 -4.35 6.44
N GLU A 38 9.78 -5.35 6.91
CA GLU A 38 9.22 -6.59 7.42
C GLU A 38 8.42 -6.37 8.72
N SER A 39 8.88 -5.48 9.60
CA SER A 39 8.12 -5.07 10.79
C SER A 39 6.77 -4.44 10.43
N ALA A 40 6.74 -3.58 9.40
CA ALA A 40 5.51 -2.96 8.94
C ALA A 40 4.53 -4.00 8.36
N LYS A 41 5.02 -4.93 7.54
CA LYS A 41 4.22 -6.05 6.99
C LYS A 41 3.66 -6.93 8.10
N ALA A 42 4.49 -7.30 9.07
CA ALA A 42 4.06 -8.14 10.19
C ALA A 42 2.96 -7.47 11.03
N LYS A 43 3.10 -6.16 11.30
CA LYS A 43 2.07 -5.37 12.00
C LYS A 43 0.77 -5.28 11.21
N LEU A 44 0.83 -5.03 9.89
CA LEU A 44 -0.35 -5.02 9.03
C LEU A 44 -1.04 -6.37 9.01
N ARG A 45 -0.29 -7.47 8.87
CA ARG A 45 -0.81 -8.83 8.90
C ARG A 45 -1.57 -9.11 10.20
N ALA A 46 -0.98 -8.75 11.34
CA ALA A 46 -1.60 -8.96 12.64
C ALA A 46 -2.86 -8.10 12.86
N LEU A 47 -2.80 -6.80 12.49
CA LEU A 47 -3.91 -5.87 12.69
C LEU A 47 -5.10 -6.12 11.77
N MET A 48 -4.86 -6.60 10.56
CA MET A 48 -5.88 -6.88 9.56
C MET A 48 -6.25 -8.36 9.48
N GLU A 49 -5.67 -9.18 10.36
CA GLU A 49 -5.89 -10.64 10.38
C GLU A 49 -5.67 -11.31 9.00
N VAL A 50 -4.65 -10.82 8.26
CA VAL A 50 -4.36 -11.33 6.92
C VAL A 50 -3.87 -12.78 7.01
N PRO A 51 -4.56 -13.75 6.39
CA PRO A 51 -4.17 -15.15 6.45
C PRO A 51 -2.86 -15.43 5.71
N ASP A 52 -2.19 -16.52 6.05
CA ASP A 52 -0.90 -16.91 5.43
C ASP A 52 -1.01 -17.27 3.95
N THR A 53 -2.24 -17.48 3.45
CA THR A 53 -2.52 -17.68 2.02
C THR A 53 -2.43 -16.40 1.20
N HIS A 54 -2.25 -15.24 1.84
CA HIS A 54 -2.20 -13.92 1.19
C HIS A 54 -0.86 -13.24 1.48
N GLU A 55 -0.26 -12.65 0.45
CA GLU A 55 0.94 -11.84 0.58
C GLU A 55 0.58 -10.35 0.66
N ILE A 56 1.33 -9.60 1.49
CA ILE A 56 1.23 -8.15 1.59
C ILE A 56 2.30 -7.52 0.71
N LEU A 57 1.87 -6.77 -0.30
CA LEU A 57 2.74 -6.10 -1.24
C LEU A 57 2.66 -4.58 -1.06
N LEU A 58 3.81 -3.94 -0.95
CA LEU A 58 3.94 -2.47 -0.93
C LEU A 58 4.45 -2.02 -2.29
N LEU A 59 3.52 -1.58 -3.15
CA LEU A 59 3.79 -1.28 -4.55
C LEU A 59 3.78 0.21 -4.82
N GLN A 60 4.50 0.62 -5.85
CA GLN A 60 4.49 1.99 -6.36
C GLN A 60 3.20 2.33 -7.12
N GLY A 61 2.97 3.63 -7.36
CA GLY A 61 1.83 4.14 -8.15
C GLY A 61 0.62 4.55 -7.31
N GLY A 62 0.68 4.36 -6.00
CA GLY A 62 -0.38 4.73 -5.06
C GLY A 62 -1.72 4.08 -5.38
N ALA A 63 -2.81 4.63 -4.84
CA ALA A 63 -4.16 4.11 -5.05
C ALA A 63 -4.61 4.17 -6.52
N THR A 64 -4.13 5.15 -7.29
CA THR A 64 -4.50 5.28 -8.70
C THR A 64 -4.00 4.10 -9.54
N ALA A 65 -2.79 3.60 -9.29
CA ALA A 65 -2.31 2.41 -9.99
C ALA A 65 -3.10 1.16 -9.61
N GLN A 66 -3.63 1.08 -8.38
CA GLN A 66 -4.48 -0.03 -7.97
C GLN A 66 -5.83 -0.05 -8.68
N PHE A 67 -6.36 1.08 -9.14
CA PHE A 67 -7.57 1.11 -9.97
C PHE A 67 -7.40 0.33 -11.27
N ALA A 68 -6.19 0.28 -11.81
CA ALA A 68 -5.86 -0.54 -12.98
C ALA A 68 -5.41 -1.95 -12.58
N ALA A 69 -4.52 -2.08 -11.59
CA ALA A 69 -3.91 -3.36 -11.22
C ALA A 69 -4.93 -4.40 -10.74
N ILE A 70 -5.92 -3.98 -9.95
CA ILE A 70 -6.96 -4.89 -9.43
C ILE A 70 -7.79 -5.49 -10.57
N PRO A 71 -8.47 -4.71 -11.43
CA PRO A 71 -9.26 -5.29 -12.51
C PRO A 71 -8.40 -6.02 -13.54
N MET A 72 -7.18 -5.55 -13.83
CA MET A 72 -6.26 -6.24 -14.74
C MET A 72 -5.94 -7.67 -14.29
N ASN A 73 -5.84 -7.90 -12.98
CA ASN A 73 -5.51 -9.22 -12.43
C ASN A 73 -6.74 -10.09 -12.11
N LEU A 74 -7.90 -9.50 -11.86
CA LEU A 74 -9.03 -10.22 -11.29
C LEU A 74 -10.27 -10.32 -12.19
N ILE A 75 -10.47 -9.40 -13.15
CA ILE A 75 -11.65 -9.39 -13.99
C ILE A 75 -11.61 -10.48 -15.09
N GLU A 76 -10.43 -10.73 -15.67
CA GLU A 76 -10.20 -11.76 -16.70
C GLU A 76 -11.25 -11.75 -17.84
N GLY A 77 -11.68 -10.56 -18.28
CA GLY A 77 -12.74 -10.37 -19.28
C GLY A 77 -14.17 -10.65 -18.78
N GLY A 78 -14.33 -10.93 -17.50
CA GLY A 78 -15.62 -11.15 -16.86
C GLY A 78 -16.36 -9.85 -16.49
N THR A 79 -17.07 -9.88 -15.37
CA THR A 79 -17.88 -8.77 -14.84
C THR A 79 -17.48 -8.46 -13.41
N ALA A 80 -17.43 -7.20 -13.04
CA ALA A 80 -17.23 -6.74 -11.67
C ALA A 80 -18.25 -5.67 -11.28
N ASP A 81 -18.69 -5.72 -10.03
CA ASP A 81 -19.60 -4.72 -9.45
C ASP A 81 -18.79 -3.65 -8.72
N TYR A 82 -19.16 -2.39 -8.94
CA TYR A 82 -18.53 -1.23 -8.31
C TYR A 82 -19.53 -0.40 -7.53
N ALA A 83 -19.34 -0.29 -6.21
CA ALA A 83 -20.10 0.62 -5.38
C ALA A 83 -19.60 2.07 -5.57
N VAL A 84 -20.26 2.82 -6.43
CA VAL A 84 -19.88 4.21 -6.72
C VAL A 84 -20.50 5.15 -5.69
N THR A 85 -19.71 5.58 -4.73
CA THR A 85 -20.11 6.47 -3.63
C THR A 85 -19.54 7.89 -3.73
N GLY A 86 -18.68 8.15 -4.73
CA GLY A 86 -18.04 9.44 -4.91
C GLY A 86 -17.08 9.47 -6.10
N ASN A 87 -16.28 10.53 -6.18
CA ASN A 87 -15.43 10.78 -7.34
C ASN A 87 -14.35 9.70 -7.55
N PHE A 88 -13.71 9.21 -6.47
CA PHE A 88 -12.65 8.22 -6.60
C PHE A 88 -13.18 6.82 -6.95
N SER A 89 -14.30 6.40 -6.37
CA SER A 89 -14.95 5.15 -6.76
C SER A 89 -15.44 5.16 -8.20
N ASN A 90 -15.95 6.32 -8.69
CA ASN A 90 -16.30 6.51 -10.09
C ASN A 90 -15.07 6.39 -11.01
N LYS A 91 -13.92 6.95 -10.62
CA LYS A 91 -12.66 6.79 -11.39
C LYS A 91 -12.21 5.33 -11.42
N ALA A 92 -12.34 4.61 -10.31
CA ALA A 92 -12.00 3.19 -10.25
C ALA A 92 -12.90 2.35 -11.18
N ALA A 93 -14.21 2.59 -11.16
CA ALA A 93 -15.16 1.90 -12.06
C ALA A 93 -14.83 2.17 -13.53
N LYS A 94 -14.61 3.44 -13.91
CA LYS A 94 -14.21 3.79 -15.28
C LYS A 94 -12.87 3.19 -15.72
N GLU A 95 -11.92 3.03 -14.81
CA GLU A 95 -10.66 2.37 -15.15
C GLU A 95 -10.89 0.88 -15.40
N ALA A 96 -11.75 0.23 -14.61
CA ALA A 96 -12.06 -1.18 -14.73
C ALA A 96 -12.78 -1.55 -16.03
N GLU A 97 -13.56 -0.62 -16.63
CA GLU A 97 -14.22 -0.82 -17.93
C GLU A 97 -13.25 -1.17 -19.07
N LYS A 98 -11.96 -0.85 -18.93
CA LYS A 98 -10.93 -1.21 -19.90
C LYS A 98 -10.56 -2.69 -19.87
N TYR A 99 -10.90 -3.40 -18.82
CA TYR A 99 -10.48 -4.80 -18.57
C TYR A 99 -11.65 -5.78 -18.59
N GLY A 100 -12.89 -5.31 -18.47
CA GLY A 100 -14.07 -6.15 -18.49
C GLY A 100 -15.36 -5.34 -18.33
N ARG A 101 -16.46 -6.04 -18.09
CA ARG A 101 -17.76 -5.38 -17.85
C ARG A 101 -17.85 -4.88 -16.41
N VAL A 102 -18.42 -3.69 -16.23
CA VAL A 102 -18.62 -3.06 -14.93
C VAL A 102 -20.11 -2.75 -14.74
N HIS A 103 -20.62 -3.10 -13.56
CA HIS A 103 -21.96 -2.71 -13.09
C HIS A 103 -21.87 -1.71 -11.95
#